data_5446a84f134e77f2721d91bbbe441c4a
#
_entry.id   5446a84f134e77f2721d91bbbe441c4a
#
_cell.length_a   1.000
_cell.length_b   1.000
_cell.length_c   1.000
_cell.angle_alpha   90.00
_cell.angle_beta   90.00
_cell.angle_gamma   90.00
#
_symmetry.space_group_name_H-M   'P 1'
#
loop_
_entity.id
_entity.type
_entity.pdbx_description
1 polymer ?
#
loop_
_entity_poly.entity_id
_entity_poly.type
_entity_poly.pdbx_seq_one_letter_code
_entity_poly.pdbx_strand_id
1 'polypeptide(L)'
;NAALAGGTPKCDVGICVPFTHLASINNVIDKTRLGLGAENCADHKSGAYTGEVSAPMVASTGATYVILGHSERRQYYGETAETLREKVRLALDNNLTPIFCIGEVLEERENGTFFDVVKAQIEEGLFNLSAEEFGKIILAYEPVWAIGTGKTATDDQAQEMHAFIRQTIADKYGKEVADNTSILYGGSCKPSNAKELFAKPDVDGGLIGGAALEAESFMGIVTAF
;
A
#
# COMPACT_ATOMS: atom_id res chain seq x y z
N ASN A 1 15.58 1.11 13.40
CA ASN A 1 16.85 1.88 13.29
C ASN A 1 18.09 0.99 13.39
N ALA A 2 18.26 0.22 14.48
CA ALA A 2 19.49 -0.54 14.71
C ALA A 2 19.77 -1.55 13.58
N ALA A 3 18.75 -2.27 13.11
CA ALA A 3 18.89 -3.23 12.01
C ALA A 3 19.30 -2.57 10.68
N LEU A 4 18.76 -1.37 10.39
CA LEU A 4 19.11 -0.58 9.20
C LEU A 4 20.49 0.11 9.32
N ALA A 5 21.06 0.23 10.51
CA ALA A 5 22.36 0.85 10.70
C ALA A 5 23.52 0.04 10.09
N GLY A 6 23.33 -1.26 9.86
CA GLY A 6 24.35 -2.16 9.32
C GLY A 6 24.58 -2.07 7.81
N GLY A 7 23.78 -1.28 7.07
CA GLY A 7 23.91 -1.11 5.62
C GLY A 7 22.84 -0.18 5.07
N THR A 8 22.98 0.20 3.79
CA THR A 8 21.95 0.96 3.06
C THR A 8 21.09 -0.05 2.30
N PRO A 9 19.78 -0.15 2.57
CA PRO A 9 18.88 -0.97 1.76
C PRO A 9 18.93 -0.53 0.29
N LYS A 10 18.64 -1.45 -0.62
CA LYS A 10 18.49 -1.14 -2.05
C LYS A 10 17.10 -0.63 -2.41
N CYS A 11 16.20 -0.53 -1.43
CA CYS A 11 14.84 -0.05 -1.55
C CYS A 11 14.53 0.96 -0.46
N ASP A 12 13.49 1.76 -0.68
CA ASP A 12 12.90 2.58 0.37
C ASP A 12 12.20 1.69 1.40
N VAL A 13 12.32 2.06 2.67
CA VAL A 13 11.72 1.31 3.78
C VAL A 13 10.80 2.22 4.57
N GLY A 14 9.57 1.77 4.82
CA GLY A 14 8.59 2.48 5.64
C GLY A 14 7.94 1.55 6.65
N ILE A 15 7.45 2.12 7.74
CA ILE A 15 6.58 1.43 8.70
C ILE A 15 5.28 2.19 8.85
N CYS A 16 4.16 1.49 8.74
CA CYS A 16 2.83 2.03 9.05
C CYS A 16 2.39 1.49 10.41
N VAL A 17 1.93 2.39 11.27
CA VAL A 17 1.60 2.07 12.66
C VAL A 17 0.22 2.62 13.04
N PRO A 18 -0.42 2.05 14.07
CA PRO A 18 -1.67 2.58 14.61
C PRO A 18 -1.52 4.05 15.02
N PHE A 19 -2.61 4.82 14.92
CA PHE A 19 -2.63 6.25 15.22
C PHE A 19 -2.00 6.60 16.58
N THR A 20 -2.22 5.75 17.59
CA THR A 20 -1.72 5.93 18.95
C THR A 20 -0.18 5.90 19.06
N HIS A 21 0.51 5.41 18.04
CA HIS A 21 1.96 5.26 18.04
C HIS A 21 2.68 6.26 17.13
N LEU A 22 1.96 6.98 16.25
CA LEU A 22 2.57 7.87 15.25
C LEU A 22 3.52 8.89 15.88
N ALA A 23 3.05 9.67 16.83
CA ALA A 23 3.87 10.72 17.44
C ALA A 23 5.08 10.16 18.22
N SER A 24 4.91 9.03 18.93
CA SER A 24 6.00 8.41 19.68
C SER A 24 7.05 7.80 18.76
N ILE A 25 6.63 7.12 17.70
CA ILE A 25 7.53 6.55 16.71
C ILE A 25 8.27 7.65 15.95
N ASN A 26 7.58 8.73 15.56
CA ASN A 26 8.20 9.87 14.87
C ASN A 26 9.38 10.50 15.65
N ASN A 27 9.36 10.40 16.98
CA ASN A 27 10.43 10.94 17.84
C ASN A 27 11.68 10.04 17.92
N VAL A 28 11.57 8.78 17.48
CA VAL A 28 12.66 7.79 17.66
C VAL A 28 13.19 7.20 16.37
N ILE A 29 12.50 7.32 15.25
CA ILE A 29 12.97 6.81 13.97
C ILE A 29 14.03 7.70 13.34
N ASP A 30 14.95 7.09 12.61
CA ASP A 30 15.86 7.79 11.70
C ASP A 30 15.13 8.05 10.37
N LYS A 31 14.59 9.24 10.20
CA LYS A 31 13.80 9.66 9.02
C LYS A 31 14.60 9.68 7.72
N THR A 32 15.92 9.61 7.79
CA THR A 32 16.77 9.51 6.59
C THR A 32 16.79 8.09 6.02
N ARG A 33 16.27 7.11 6.75
CA ARG A 33 16.31 5.68 6.41
C ARG A 33 14.96 4.99 6.49
N LEU A 34 14.02 5.55 7.25
CA LEU A 34 12.75 4.90 7.56
C LEU A 34 11.60 5.89 7.47
N GLY A 35 10.71 5.69 6.52
CA GLY A 35 9.46 6.43 6.40
C GLY A 35 8.45 6.02 7.49
N LEU A 36 7.59 6.96 7.88
CA LEU A 36 6.50 6.72 8.82
C LEU A 36 5.15 6.89 8.13
N GLY A 37 4.26 5.93 8.32
CA GLY A 37 2.91 5.96 7.81
C GLY A 37 1.85 5.66 8.85
N ALA A 38 0.62 6.09 8.56
CA ALA A 38 -0.58 5.67 9.27
C ALA A 38 -1.28 4.53 8.52
N GLU A 39 -2.04 3.72 9.24
CA GLU A 39 -2.79 2.60 8.68
C GLU A 39 -4.16 3.01 8.09
N ASN A 40 -4.55 4.28 8.25
CA ASN A 40 -5.78 4.87 7.72
C ASN A 40 -5.79 6.39 7.92
N CYS A 41 -6.79 7.08 7.34
CA CYS A 41 -7.27 8.40 7.76
C CYS A 41 -8.77 8.50 7.50
N ALA A 42 -9.43 9.51 8.10
CA ALA A 42 -10.84 9.80 7.86
C ALA A 42 -11.04 10.40 6.44
N ASP A 43 -12.25 10.27 5.94
CA ASP A 43 -12.75 10.88 4.70
C ASP A 43 -13.25 12.32 4.89
N HIS A 44 -12.98 12.91 6.05
CA HIS A 44 -13.33 14.28 6.40
C HIS A 44 -12.12 15.05 6.93
N LYS A 45 -11.98 16.31 6.48
CA LYS A 45 -10.88 17.17 6.88
C LYS A 45 -11.01 17.62 8.34
N SER A 46 -12.24 17.93 8.78
CA SER A 46 -12.56 18.42 10.12
C SER A 46 -14.08 18.34 10.34
N GLY A 47 -14.53 18.52 11.57
CA GLY A 47 -15.95 18.55 11.91
C GLY A 47 -16.31 17.68 13.11
N ALA A 48 -17.61 17.44 13.31
CA ALA A 48 -18.15 16.65 14.41
C ALA A 48 -18.12 15.14 14.09
N TYR A 49 -16.94 14.59 13.96
CA TYR A 49 -16.67 13.17 13.66
C TYR A 49 -15.90 12.56 14.83
N THR A 50 -16.57 12.44 15.97
CA THR A 50 -15.96 11.98 17.21
C THR A 50 -15.27 10.64 17.07
N GLY A 51 -13.97 10.59 17.35
CA GLY A 51 -13.14 9.38 17.26
C GLY A 51 -12.34 9.24 15.95
N GLU A 52 -12.68 10.03 14.91
CA GLU A 52 -11.94 9.99 13.63
C GLU A 52 -10.62 10.77 13.69
N VAL A 53 -9.64 10.28 12.93
CA VAL A 53 -8.33 10.91 12.73
C VAL A 53 -8.19 11.36 11.29
N SER A 54 -8.21 12.67 11.06
CA SER A 54 -8.15 13.24 9.71
C SER A 54 -6.74 13.22 9.12
N ALA A 55 -6.63 13.37 7.78
CA ALA A 55 -5.34 13.46 7.10
C ALA A 55 -4.45 14.61 7.65
N PRO A 56 -4.95 15.84 7.93
CA PRO A 56 -4.15 16.87 8.62
C PRO A 56 -3.62 16.43 9.98
N MET A 57 -4.42 15.69 10.77
CA MET A 57 -3.98 15.17 12.08
C MET A 57 -2.86 14.14 11.88
N VAL A 58 -2.99 13.22 10.92
CA VAL A 58 -1.94 12.26 10.57
C VAL A 58 -0.67 12.99 10.15
N ALA A 59 -0.73 13.93 9.23
CA ALA A 59 0.42 14.70 8.78
C ALA A 59 1.10 15.47 9.93
N SER A 60 0.32 16.00 10.89
CA SER A 60 0.86 16.73 12.05
C SER A 60 1.73 15.88 12.97
N THR A 61 1.61 14.56 12.92
CA THR A 61 2.46 13.63 13.69
C THR A 61 3.84 13.44 13.06
N GLY A 62 4.08 13.95 11.83
CA GLY A 62 5.28 13.73 11.05
C GLY A 62 5.24 12.48 10.17
N ALA A 63 4.10 11.82 10.05
CA ALA A 63 3.88 10.77 9.07
C ALA A 63 3.91 11.34 7.64
N THR A 64 4.42 10.54 6.71
CA THR A 64 4.52 10.88 5.27
C THR A 64 3.72 9.93 4.39
N TYR A 65 3.31 8.78 4.90
CA TYR A 65 2.51 7.78 4.20
C TYR A 65 1.18 7.54 4.92
N VAL A 66 0.20 7.03 4.17
CA VAL A 66 -1.05 6.53 4.72
C VAL A 66 -1.58 5.38 3.88
N ILE A 67 -1.92 4.24 4.53
CA ILE A 67 -2.58 3.11 3.87
C ILE A 67 -4.06 3.45 3.73
N LEU A 68 -4.62 3.27 2.54
CA LEU A 68 -6.02 3.53 2.22
C LEU A 68 -6.63 2.34 1.48
N GLY A 69 -7.85 1.95 1.86
CA GLY A 69 -8.60 0.91 1.17
C GLY A 69 -8.07 -0.50 1.40
N HIS A 70 -7.32 -0.75 2.47
CA HIS A 70 -6.91 -2.11 2.85
C HIS A 70 -8.12 -3.05 2.85
N SER A 71 -7.96 -4.29 2.41
CA SER A 71 -9.04 -5.26 2.25
C SER A 71 -9.89 -5.43 3.51
N GLU A 72 -9.29 -5.45 4.70
CA GLU A 72 -10.01 -5.48 5.97
C GLU A 72 -10.92 -4.27 6.15
N ARG A 73 -10.51 -3.08 5.72
CA ARG A 73 -11.32 -1.88 5.85
C ARG A 73 -12.49 -1.85 4.88
N ARG A 74 -12.27 -2.37 3.67
CA ARG A 74 -13.38 -2.56 2.71
C ARG A 74 -14.38 -3.57 3.26
N GLN A 75 -13.92 -4.68 3.84
CA GLN A 75 -14.76 -5.77 4.32
C GLN A 75 -15.46 -5.46 5.65
N TYR A 76 -14.72 -4.92 6.64
CA TYR A 76 -15.25 -4.77 8.01
C TYR A 76 -15.81 -3.38 8.31
N TYR A 77 -15.37 -2.37 7.60
CA TYR A 77 -15.75 -0.97 7.82
C TYR A 77 -16.51 -0.35 6.64
N GLY A 78 -16.77 -1.12 5.58
CA GLY A 78 -17.60 -0.71 4.46
C GLY A 78 -17.00 0.44 3.64
N GLU A 79 -15.67 0.54 3.54
CA GLU A 79 -15.02 1.54 2.69
C GLU A 79 -15.40 1.34 1.23
N THR A 80 -15.98 2.37 0.62
CA THR A 80 -16.40 2.40 -0.77
C THR A 80 -15.44 3.20 -1.65
N ALA A 81 -15.56 3.07 -2.96
CA ALA A 81 -14.77 3.88 -3.89
C ALA A 81 -14.95 5.38 -3.65
N GLU A 82 -16.15 5.83 -3.29
CA GLU A 82 -16.44 7.24 -2.97
C GLU A 82 -15.68 7.72 -1.74
N THR A 83 -15.78 6.99 -0.62
CA THR A 83 -15.05 7.34 0.61
C THR A 83 -13.54 7.29 0.41
N LEU A 84 -13.06 6.35 -0.38
CA LEU A 84 -11.63 6.22 -0.67
C LEU A 84 -11.10 7.34 -1.56
N ARG A 85 -11.89 7.83 -2.55
CA ARG A 85 -11.53 9.04 -3.33
C ARG A 85 -11.33 10.26 -2.43
N GLU A 86 -12.25 10.47 -1.48
CA GLU A 86 -12.13 11.58 -0.53
C GLU A 86 -10.88 11.43 0.34
N LYS A 87 -10.60 10.24 0.85
CA LYS A 87 -9.39 9.97 1.65
C LYS A 87 -8.11 10.22 0.85
N VAL A 88 -8.06 9.76 -0.42
CA VAL A 88 -6.91 10.01 -1.32
C VAL A 88 -6.73 11.51 -1.55
N ARG A 89 -7.81 12.24 -1.85
CA ARG A 89 -7.75 13.70 -2.03
C ARG A 89 -7.21 14.39 -0.79
N LEU A 90 -7.76 14.08 0.39
CA LEU A 90 -7.33 14.67 1.65
C LEU A 90 -5.88 14.31 2.00
N ALA A 91 -5.44 13.09 1.69
CA ALA A 91 -4.05 12.68 1.90
C ALA A 91 -3.09 13.52 1.03
N LEU A 92 -3.37 13.62 -0.28
CA LEU A 92 -2.57 14.41 -1.22
C LEU A 92 -2.53 15.90 -0.84
N ASP A 93 -3.67 16.47 -0.45
CA ASP A 93 -3.80 17.88 -0.01
C ASP A 93 -2.96 18.17 1.26
N ASN A 94 -2.60 17.13 2.03
CA ASN A 94 -1.80 17.25 3.24
C ASN A 94 -0.39 16.66 3.10
N ASN A 95 0.09 16.49 1.87
CA ASN A 95 1.42 15.96 1.55
C ASN A 95 1.70 14.57 2.13
N LEU A 96 0.66 13.76 2.30
CA LEU A 96 0.78 12.34 2.57
C LEU A 96 0.83 11.57 1.25
N THR A 97 1.69 10.58 1.16
CA THR A 97 1.72 9.63 0.04
C THR A 97 0.72 8.51 0.34
N PRO A 98 -0.39 8.38 -0.42
CA PRO A 98 -1.30 7.26 -0.26
C PRO A 98 -0.64 5.95 -0.72
N ILE A 99 -0.77 4.91 0.11
CA ILE A 99 -0.57 3.52 -0.29
C ILE A 99 -1.97 2.95 -0.50
N PHE A 100 -2.42 2.92 -1.74
CA PHE A 100 -3.79 2.57 -2.10
C PHE A 100 -3.90 1.07 -2.36
N CYS A 101 -4.68 0.37 -1.54
CA CYS A 101 -4.86 -1.07 -1.60
C CYS A 101 -5.99 -1.46 -2.54
N ILE A 102 -5.72 -2.45 -3.38
CA ILE A 102 -6.64 -3.05 -4.35
C ILE A 102 -6.46 -4.57 -4.35
N GLY A 103 -7.51 -5.30 -4.65
CA GLY A 103 -7.42 -6.77 -4.74
C GLY A 103 -8.78 -7.43 -4.76
N GLU A 104 -8.77 -8.68 -5.19
CA GLU A 104 -9.95 -9.52 -5.35
C GLU A 104 -10.09 -10.55 -4.21
N VAL A 105 -11.33 -10.94 -3.93
CA VAL A 105 -11.66 -12.05 -3.03
C VAL A 105 -11.63 -13.40 -3.77
N LEU A 106 -11.68 -14.51 -3.03
CA LEU A 106 -11.59 -15.85 -3.60
C LEU A 106 -12.68 -16.13 -4.64
N GLU A 107 -13.91 -15.73 -4.36
CA GLU A 107 -15.04 -15.93 -5.28
C GLU A 107 -14.80 -15.23 -6.64
N GLU A 108 -14.28 -14.02 -6.62
CA GLU A 108 -13.94 -13.26 -7.85
C GLU A 108 -12.79 -13.90 -8.61
N ARG A 109 -11.82 -14.46 -7.89
CA ARG A 109 -10.71 -15.22 -8.50
C ARG A 109 -11.20 -16.50 -9.16
N GLU A 110 -12.06 -17.28 -8.48
CA GLU A 110 -12.61 -18.55 -9.00
C GLU A 110 -13.58 -18.33 -10.17
N ASN A 111 -14.34 -17.24 -10.15
CA ASN A 111 -15.26 -16.86 -11.23
C ASN A 111 -14.55 -16.23 -12.45
N GLY A 112 -13.26 -15.92 -12.35
CA GLY A 112 -12.49 -15.31 -13.43
C GLY A 112 -12.73 -13.80 -13.62
N THR A 113 -13.40 -13.13 -12.66
CA THR A 113 -13.72 -11.68 -12.74
C THR A 113 -12.67 -10.79 -12.07
N PHE A 114 -11.60 -11.37 -11.56
CA PHE A 114 -10.59 -10.69 -10.74
C PHE A 114 -9.89 -9.51 -11.45
N PHE A 115 -9.67 -9.57 -12.74
CA PHE A 115 -9.13 -8.45 -13.51
C PHE A 115 -10.12 -7.27 -13.56
N ASP A 116 -11.38 -7.55 -13.82
CA ASP A 116 -12.43 -6.51 -13.89
C ASP A 116 -12.61 -5.83 -12.53
N VAL A 117 -12.59 -6.61 -11.45
CA VAL A 117 -12.67 -6.09 -10.07
C VAL A 117 -11.51 -5.16 -9.75
N VAL A 118 -10.27 -5.60 -9.98
CA VAL A 118 -9.08 -4.79 -9.70
C VAL A 118 -9.06 -3.53 -10.57
N LYS A 119 -9.42 -3.66 -11.85
CA LYS A 119 -9.55 -2.52 -12.76
C LYS A 119 -10.59 -1.51 -12.25
N ALA A 120 -11.78 -1.96 -11.87
CA ALA A 120 -12.84 -1.11 -11.34
C ALA A 120 -12.38 -0.37 -10.07
N GLN A 121 -11.68 -1.05 -9.15
CA GLN A 121 -11.15 -0.42 -7.94
C GLN A 121 -10.16 0.71 -8.25
N ILE A 122 -9.29 0.54 -9.26
CA ILE A 122 -8.36 1.57 -9.72
C ILE A 122 -9.12 2.73 -10.38
N GLU A 123 -10.00 2.43 -11.33
CA GLU A 123 -10.74 3.42 -12.10
C GLU A 123 -11.64 4.27 -11.20
N GLU A 124 -12.44 3.63 -10.37
CA GLU A 124 -13.36 4.30 -9.47
C GLU A 124 -12.67 5.05 -8.34
N GLY A 125 -11.55 4.52 -7.83
CA GLY A 125 -10.81 5.11 -6.71
C GLY A 125 -9.87 6.24 -7.10
N LEU A 126 -9.23 6.15 -8.29
CA LEU A 126 -8.06 6.95 -8.60
C LEU A 126 -8.10 7.69 -9.95
N PHE A 127 -8.91 7.27 -10.94
CA PHE A 127 -8.86 7.88 -12.29
C PHE A 127 -9.53 9.26 -12.41
N ASN A 128 -9.97 9.81 -11.29
CA ASN A 128 -10.32 11.23 -11.17
C ASN A 128 -9.10 12.15 -10.91
N LEU A 129 -7.91 11.58 -10.70
CA LEU A 129 -6.67 12.32 -10.45
C LEU A 129 -6.02 12.74 -11.77
N SER A 130 -5.26 13.82 -11.73
CA SER A 130 -4.32 14.17 -12.81
C SER A 130 -3.13 13.21 -12.82
N ALA A 131 -2.38 13.15 -13.92
CA ALA A 131 -1.17 12.34 -14.01
C ALA A 131 -0.12 12.71 -12.95
N GLU A 132 0.02 14.01 -12.64
CA GLU A 132 0.92 14.48 -11.58
C GLU A 132 0.49 14.01 -10.20
N GLU A 133 -0.81 14.07 -9.89
CA GLU A 133 -1.36 13.59 -8.61
C GLU A 133 -1.22 12.08 -8.50
N PHE A 134 -1.53 11.33 -9.58
CA PHE A 134 -1.39 9.88 -9.61
C PHE A 134 0.06 9.44 -9.39
N GLY A 135 1.02 10.17 -9.94
CA GLY A 135 2.45 9.91 -9.73
C GLY A 135 2.94 10.04 -8.28
N LYS A 136 2.08 10.52 -7.37
CA LYS A 136 2.37 10.59 -5.91
C LYS A 136 1.78 9.41 -5.13
N ILE A 137 1.16 8.44 -5.81
CA ILE A 137 0.49 7.31 -5.19
C ILE A 137 1.33 6.04 -5.32
N ILE A 138 1.32 5.24 -4.29
CA ILE A 138 1.81 3.87 -4.31
C ILE A 138 0.59 2.96 -4.34
N LEU A 139 0.60 1.93 -5.20
CA LEU A 139 -0.42 0.88 -5.20
C LEU A 139 0.06 -0.32 -4.39
N ALA A 140 -0.89 -1.01 -3.75
CA ALA A 140 -0.62 -2.29 -3.10
C ALA A 140 -1.67 -3.30 -3.56
N TYR A 141 -1.23 -4.35 -4.25
CA TYR A 141 -2.09 -5.44 -4.67
C TYR A 141 -2.20 -6.49 -3.57
N GLU A 142 -3.41 -6.70 -3.09
CA GLU A 142 -3.76 -7.68 -2.08
C GLU A 142 -4.53 -8.83 -2.71
N PRO A 143 -3.93 -10.02 -2.96
CA PRO A 143 -4.70 -11.23 -3.22
C PRO A 143 -5.43 -11.62 -1.93
N VAL A 144 -6.66 -11.09 -1.70
CA VAL A 144 -7.38 -11.19 -0.43
C VAL A 144 -7.58 -12.65 -0.01
N TRP A 145 -7.77 -13.53 -0.98
CA TRP A 145 -7.88 -14.98 -0.79
C TRP A 145 -6.59 -15.65 -0.26
N ALA A 146 -5.46 -14.95 -0.31
CA ALA A 146 -4.16 -15.41 0.17
C ALA A 146 -3.70 -14.69 1.45
N ILE A 147 -4.53 -13.80 2.04
CA ILE A 147 -4.18 -13.08 3.27
C ILE A 147 -4.74 -13.81 4.48
N GLY A 148 -3.86 -14.30 5.39
CA GLY A 148 -4.27 -14.95 6.63
C GLY A 148 -4.95 -16.30 6.47
N THR A 149 -5.06 -16.85 5.26
CA THR A 149 -5.77 -18.10 4.96
C THR A 149 -4.88 -19.34 4.94
N GLY A 150 -3.56 -19.13 5.01
CA GLY A 150 -2.57 -20.20 4.78
C GLY A 150 -2.32 -20.51 3.30
N LYS A 151 -3.10 -19.94 2.39
CA LYS A 151 -2.82 -19.96 0.94
C LYS A 151 -1.82 -18.87 0.61
N THR A 152 -1.01 -19.08 -0.42
CA THR A 152 -0.08 -18.07 -0.94
C THR A 152 -0.28 -18.00 -2.44
N ALA A 153 -0.40 -16.80 -2.98
CA ALA A 153 -0.33 -16.62 -4.42
C ALA A 153 1.07 -17.04 -4.91
N THR A 154 1.13 -17.69 -6.06
CA THR A 154 2.43 -17.93 -6.68
C THR A 154 3.04 -16.62 -7.15
N ASP A 155 4.35 -16.59 -7.30
CA ASP A 155 5.07 -15.43 -7.85
C ASP A 155 4.61 -15.09 -9.28
N ASP A 156 4.23 -16.10 -10.08
CA ASP A 156 3.64 -15.89 -11.41
C ASP A 156 2.23 -15.28 -11.35
N GLN A 157 1.40 -15.68 -10.38
CA GLN A 157 0.09 -15.05 -10.16
C GLN A 157 0.24 -13.60 -9.69
N ALA A 158 1.22 -13.32 -8.84
CA ALA A 158 1.55 -11.95 -8.45
C ALA A 158 1.99 -11.13 -9.66
N GLN A 159 2.92 -11.65 -10.46
CA GLN A 159 3.40 -11.01 -11.68
C GLN A 159 2.28 -10.72 -12.68
N GLU A 160 1.39 -11.69 -12.93
CA GLU A 160 0.25 -11.53 -13.84
C GLU A 160 -0.62 -10.33 -13.46
N MET A 161 -0.98 -10.22 -12.18
CA MET A 161 -1.80 -9.10 -11.71
C MET A 161 -1.03 -7.78 -11.69
N HIS A 162 0.22 -7.77 -11.26
CA HIS A 162 1.04 -6.57 -11.26
C HIS A 162 1.24 -6.02 -12.67
N ALA A 163 1.50 -6.88 -13.66
CA ALA A 163 1.58 -6.48 -15.07
C ALA A 163 0.25 -5.89 -15.58
N PHE A 164 -0.88 -6.51 -15.22
CA PHE A 164 -2.20 -6.01 -15.56
C PHE A 164 -2.49 -4.64 -14.95
N ILE A 165 -2.15 -4.44 -13.67
CA ILE A 165 -2.28 -3.15 -12.98
C ILE A 165 -1.44 -2.09 -13.68
N ARG A 166 -0.18 -2.38 -13.98
CA ARG A 166 0.73 -1.47 -14.69
C ARG A 166 0.21 -1.09 -16.08
N GLN A 167 -0.32 -2.08 -16.83
CA GLN A 167 -0.93 -1.81 -18.13
C GLN A 167 -2.19 -0.92 -17.99
N THR A 168 -3.03 -1.16 -16.99
CA THR A 168 -4.22 -0.35 -16.70
C THR A 168 -3.85 1.13 -16.43
N ILE A 169 -2.76 1.37 -15.70
CA ILE A 169 -2.22 2.72 -15.48
C ILE A 169 -1.70 3.31 -16.79
N ALA A 170 -0.95 2.52 -17.58
CA ALA A 170 -0.39 2.96 -18.85
C ALA A 170 -1.47 3.38 -19.86
N ASP A 171 -2.56 2.65 -19.91
CA ASP A 171 -3.69 2.94 -20.78
C ASP A 171 -4.37 4.29 -20.44
N LYS A 172 -4.33 4.70 -19.18
CA LYS A 172 -4.92 5.96 -18.72
C LYS A 172 -3.96 7.14 -18.77
N TYR A 173 -2.76 6.96 -18.26
CA TYR A 173 -1.80 8.05 -18.00
C TYR A 173 -0.54 7.99 -18.86
N GLY A 174 -0.38 6.92 -19.63
CA GLY A 174 0.82 6.69 -20.43
C GLY A 174 1.90 5.87 -19.72
N LYS A 175 2.81 5.32 -20.53
CA LYS A 175 3.86 4.40 -20.04
C LYS A 175 4.78 5.04 -19.01
N GLU A 176 5.13 6.29 -19.16
CA GLU A 176 6.04 6.99 -18.23
C GLU A 176 5.47 7.02 -16.81
N VAL A 177 4.18 7.35 -16.64
CA VAL A 177 3.53 7.34 -15.32
C VAL A 177 3.47 5.93 -14.77
N ALA A 178 3.10 4.95 -15.61
CA ALA A 178 3.01 3.56 -15.20
C ALA A 178 4.35 2.97 -14.74
N ASP A 179 5.43 3.26 -15.47
CA ASP A 179 6.78 2.79 -15.13
C ASP A 179 7.32 3.42 -13.84
N ASN A 180 6.88 4.64 -13.52
CA ASN A 180 7.30 5.35 -12.29
C ASN A 180 6.36 5.11 -11.10
N THR A 181 5.26 4.41 -11.27
CA THR A 181 4.34 4.06 -10.17
C THR A 181 4.82 2.78 -9.47
N SER A 182 5.08 2.86 -8.17
CA SER A 182 5.40 1.67 -7.38
C SER A 182 4.15 0.83 -7.13
N ILE A 183 4.21 -0.47 -7.45
CA ILE A 183 3.15 -1.45 -7.21
C ILE A 183 3.69 -2.52 -6.26
N LEU A 184 3.21 -2.48 -5.02
CA LEU A 184 3.62 -3.38 -3.95
C LEU A 184 2.78 -4.66 -3.95
N TYR A 185 3.40 -5.78 -3.62
CA TYR A 185 2.69 -7.03 -3.33
C TYR A 185 2.24 -7.05 -1.87
N GLY A 186 0.93 -7.14 -1.63
CA GLY A 186 0.29 -7.13 -0.30
C GLY A 186 -0.18 -8.50 0.19
N GLY A 187 0.14 -9.57 -0.50
CA GLY A 187 -0.13 -10.93 -0.04
C GLY A 187 0.90 -11.44 0.96
N SER A 188 0.86 -12.75 1.24
CA SER A 188 1.79 -13.39 2.18
C SER A 188 3.23 -13.32 1.67
N CYS A 189 4.03 -12.44 2.25
CA CYS A 189 5.46 -12.28 1.98
C CYS A 189 6.28 -12.58 3.24
N LYS A 190 7.33 -13.37 3.09
CA LYS A 190 8.25 -13.82 4.14
C LYS A 190 9.69 -13.77 3.60
N PRO A 191 10.72 -13.80 4.46
CA PRO A 191 12.11 -13.87 3.99
C PRO A 191 12.39 -15.00 2.98
N SER A 192 11.65 -16.12 3.10
CA SER A 192 11.85 -17.31 2.26
C SER A 192 11.31 -17.18 0.84
N ASN A 193 10.35 -16.27 0.56
CA ASN A 193 9.78 -16.07 -0.78
C ASN A 193 9.95 -14.65 -1.34
N ALA A 194 10.43 -13.72 -0.54
CA ALA A 194 10.57 -12.31 -0.93
C ALA A 194 11.48 -12.14 -2.14
N LYS A 195 12.59 -12.87 -2.21
CA LYS A 195 13.55 -12.77 -3.33
C LYS A 195 12.93 -13.18 -4.68
N GLU A 196 12.12 -14.22 -4.71
CA GLU A 196 11.44 -14.69 -5.92
C GLU A 196 10.34 -13.73 -6.35
N LEU A 197 9.57 -13.21 -5.38
CA LEU A 197 8.54 -12.20 -5.62
C LEU A 197 9.15 -10.91 -6.19
N PHE A 198 10.19 -10.37 -5.55
CA PHE A 198 10.78 -9.08 -5.96
C PHE A 198 11.70 -9.19 -7.19
N ALA A 199 12.00 -10.41 -7.65
CA ALA A 199 12.67 -10.62 -8.93
C ALA A 199 11.71 -10.52 -10.13
N LYS A 200 10.39 -10.45 -9.91
CA LYS A 200 9.40 -10.28 -10.98
C LYS A 200 9.42 -8.84 -11.50
N PRO A 201 9.32 -8.64 -12.84
CA PRO A 201 9.55 -7.34 -13.46
C PRO A 201 8.54 -6.25 -13.08
N ASP A 202 7.33 -6.60 -12.64
CA ASP A 202 6.30 -5.64 -12.28
C ASP A 202 6.01 -5.55 -10.77
N VAL A 203 6.73 -6.32 -9.94
CA VAL A 203 6.62 -6.30 -8.47
C VAL A 203 7.71 -5.39 -7.91
N ASP A 204 7.35 -4.16 -7.53
CA ASP A 204 8.32 -3.14 -7.10
C ASP A 204 8.67 -3.23 -5.61
N GLY A 205 7.96 -4.06 -4.84
CA GLY A 205 8.18 -4.21 -3.41
C GLY A 205 7.05 -4.94 -2.72
N GLY A 206 6.95 -4.78 -1.40
CA GLY A 206 5.93 -5.42 -0.60
C GLY A 206 5.27 -4.52 0.44
N LEU A 207 3.96 -4.69 0.66
CA LEU A 207 3.24 -4.20 1.82
C LEU A 207 3.13 -5.37 2.81
N ILE A 208 3.91 -5.32 3.89
CA ILE A 208 4.17 -6.47 4.76
C ILE A 208 3.37 -6.37 6.05
N GLY A 209 2.53 -7.36 6.33
CA GLY A 209 1.77 -7.47 7.57
C GLY A 209 2.52 -8.22 8.67
N GLY A 210 2.06 -9.40 9.06
CA GLY A 210 2.56 -10.16 10.20
C GLY A 210 4.08 -10.41 10.23
N ALA A 211 4.73 -10.57 9.06
CA ALA A 211 6.17 -10.74 9.00
C ALA A 211 6.97 -9.47 9.37
N ALA A 212 6.33 -8.30 9.42
CA ALA A 212 6.95 -7.04 9.84
C ALA A 212 6.94 -6.83 11.36
N LEU A 213 6.25 -7.67 12.13
CA LEU A 213 6.19 -7.56 13.59
C LEU A 213 7.52 -7.93 14.26
N GLU A 214 8.35 -8.71 13.59
CA GLU A 214 9.68 -9.11 14.06
C GLU A 214 10.76 -8.48 13.18
N ALA A 215 11.67 -7.70 13.79
CA ALA A 215 12.69 -6.93 13.06
C ALA A 215 13.58 -7.81 12.19
N GLU A 216 13.98 -9.00 12.64
CA GLU A 216 14.80 -9.94 11.87
C GLU A 216 14.08 -10.43 10.62
N SER A 217 12.81 -10.81 10.76
CA SER A 217 11.95 -11.23 9.65
C SER A 217 11.75 -10.11 8.63
N PHE A 218 11.44 -8.90 9.11
CA PHE A 218 11.28 -7.74 8.23
C PHE A 218 12.56 -7.40 7.49
N MET A 219 13.70 -7.39 8.17
CA MET A 219 15.02 -7.16 7.54
C MET A 219 15.37 -8.23 6.51
N GLY A 220 15.00 -9.50 6.74
CA GLY A 220 15.16 -10.56 5.75
C GLY A 220 14.39 -10.30 4.46
N ILE A 221 13.26 -9.59 4.53
CA ILE A 221 12.49 -9.14 3.35
C ILE A 221 13.14 -7.90 2.72
N VAL A 222 13.53 -6.90 3.53
CA VAL A 222 14.18 -5.66 3.05
C VAL A 222 15.50 -5.94 2.30
N THR A 223 16.21 -6.99 2.66
CA THR A 223 17.48 -7.37 2.02
C THR A 223 17.33 -8.36 0.86
N ALA A 224 16.11 -8.68 0.46
CA ALA A 224 15.81 -9.61 -0.64
C ALA A 224 15.97 -8.99 -2.04
N PHE A 225 16.13 -7.66 -2.17
CA PHE A 225 16.33 -6.90 -3.41
C PHE A 225 17.75 -7.01 -3.97
#